data_65ea814bda314c4930d536220e91d214
#
_entry.id   65ea814bda314c4930d536220e91d214
#
_cell.length_a   1.000
_cell.length_b   1.000
_cell.length_c   1.000
_cell.angle_alpha   90.00
_cell.angle_beta   90.00
_cell.angle_gamma   90.00
#
_symmetry.space_group_name_H-M   'P 1'
#
loop_
_entity.id
_entity.type
_entity.pdbx_description
1 polymer ?
#
loop_
_entity_poly.entity_id
_entity_poly.type
_entity_poly.pdbx_seq_one_letter_code
_entity_poly.pdbx_strand_id
1 'polypeptide(L)'
;QYYLHQCLSPEEIIGRLAAEGAPIQISHETIYQRIYEDKRKGGKLYKLLRSQKTYRKRYGSGQQRRGMIKNRTSIDDRPAIVDQKIRIGDIEGDTVIGKNQQGVIITLVDRVSRFTFATKAKSKHAKGVAQGIINLLKPHQHRCHTITVDNGKEFAFHELVAKQLQVDVYFAHPYHSWERGLNENTNGLLRQYFPKKTNFKKVTEQELQAAIFMLNHRPRKCLGYKTPFEVFYKFGFSSASSD
;
A
#
# COMPACT_ATOMS: atom_id res chain seq x y z
N GLN A 1 -21.60 -2.84 13.75
CA GLN A 1 -20.75 -4.05 13.59
C GLN A 1 -20.37 -4.32 12.13
N TYR A 2 -21.28 -4.17 11.16
CA TYR A 2 -21.04 -4.44 9.73
C TYR A 2 -19.73 -3.80 9.21
N TYR A 3 -19.54 -2.50 9.38
CA TYR A 3 -18.33 -1.80 8.94
C TYR A 3 -17.04 -2.23 9.68
N LEU A 4 -17.15 -2.64 10.95
CA LEU A 4 -15.99 -3.19 11.67
C LEU A 4 -15.54 -4.52 11.06
N HIS A 5 -16.45 -5.38 10.62
CA HIS A 5 -16.10 -6.62 9.91
C HIS A 5 -15.48 -6.38 8.54
N GLN A 6 -15.73 -5.22 7.94
CA GLN A 6 -15.01 -4.74 6.76
C GLN A 6 -13.64 -4.11 7.09
N CYS A 7 -13.17 -4.27 8.33
CA CYS A 7 -11.91 -3.73 8.83
C CYS A 7 -11.79 -2.20 8.81
N LEU A 8 -12.92 -1.47 8.79
CA LEU A 8 -12.91 -0.02 8.95
C LEU A 8 -12.65 0.35 10.41
N SER A 9 -11.82 1.37 10.64
CA SER A 9 -11.65 1.94 11.97
C SER A 9 -12.89 2.78 12.36
N PRO A 10 -13.16 2.99 13.65
CA PRO A 10 -14.25 3.85 14.10
C PRO A 10 -14.26 5.24 13.45
N GLU A 11 -13.08 5.84 13.25
CA GLU A 11 -12.94 7.14 12.58
C GLU A 11 -13.32 7.06 11.08
N GLU A 12 -12.89 6.01 10.38
CA GLU A 12 -13.25 5.79 8.97
C GLU A 12 -14.76 5.57 8.80
N ILE A 13 -15.40 4.87 9.74
CA ILE A 13 -16.85 4.63 9.73
C ILE A 13 -17.60 5.98 9.83
N ILE A 14 -17.29 6.77 10.84
CA ILE A 14 -17.98 8.05 11.06
C ILE A 14 -17.71 9.02 9.91
N GLY A 15 -16.46 9.13 9.48
CA GLY A 15 -16.09 10.01 8.37
C GLY A 15 -16.74 9.62 7.05
N ARG A 16 -16.88 8.33 6.76
CA ARG A 16 -17.57 7.86 5.55
C ARG A 16 -19.06 8.16 5.61
N LEU A 17 -19.70 7.86 6.72
CA LEU A 17 -21.13 8.17 6.93
C LEU A 17 -21.41 9.67 6.79
N ALA A 18 -20.52 10.52 7.34
CA ALA A 18 -20.63 11.98 7.16
C ALA A 18 -20.51 12.40 5.69
N ALA A 19 -19.55 11.82 4.96
CA ALA A 19 -19.34 12.10 3.54
C ALA A 19 -20.51 11.63 2.66
N GLU A 20 -21.27 10.64 3.10
CA GLU A 20 -22.48 10.12 2.44
C GLU A 20 -23.76 10.87 2.88
N GLY A 21 -23.66 11.87 3.78
CA GLY A 21 -24.82 12.61 4.28
C GLY A 21 -25.72 11.80 5.22
N ALA A 22 -25.23 10.67 5.74
CA ALA A 22 -26.00 9.85 6.67
C ALA A 22 -26.14 10.56 8.04
N PRO A 23 -27.30 10.48 8.72
CA PRO A 23 -27.48 11.05 10.05
C PRO A 23 -26.61 10.31 11.05
N ILE A 24 -25.55 10.98 11.55
CA ILE A 24 -24.62 10.40 12.51
C ILE A 24 -25.05 10.80 13.92
N GLN A 25 -25.46 9.81 14.73
CA GLN A 25 -25.88 10.00 16.11
C GLN A 25 -24.80 9.63 17.13
N ILE A 26 -23.66 9.06 16.69
CA ILE A 26 -22.60 8.57 17.58
C ILE A 26 -21.24 9.10 17.16
N SER A 27 -20.32 9.26 18.12
CA SER A 27 -18.93 9.61 17.85
C SER A 27 -18.07 8.34 17.62
N HIS A 28 -16.89 8.52 16.99
CA HIS A 28 -15.92 7.45 16.89
C HIS A 28 -15.47 6.92 18.26
N GLU A 29 -15.42 7.79 19.27
CA GLU A 29 -15.10 7.42 20.64
C GLU A 29 -16.14 6.46 21.23
N THR A 30 -17.43 6.70 20.97
CA THR A 30 -18.51 5.79 21.38
C THR A 30 -18.32 4.40 20.79
N ILE A 31 -17.85 4.30 19.54
CA ILE A 31 -17.56 3.01 18.90
C ILE A 31 -16.37 2.34 19.59
N TYR A 32 -15.29 3.09 19.91
CA TYR A 32 -14.16 2.55 20.69
C TYR A 32 -14.58 2.05 22.05
N GLN A 33 -15.38 2.80 22.79
CA GLN A 33 -15.89 2.38 24.10
C GLN A 33 -16.65 1.04 24.01
N ARG A 34 -17.52 0.89 23.03
CA ARG A 34 -18.23 -0.36 22.77
C ARG A 34 -17.30 -1.52 22.45
N ILE A 35 -16.27 -1.31 21.65
CA ILE A 35 -15.27 -2.34 21.33
C ILE A 35 -14.50 -2.77 22.56
N TYR A 36 -14.11 -1.84 23.43
CA TYR A 36 -13.38 -2.17 24.66
C TYR A 36 -14.29 -2.75 25.75
N GLU A 37 -15.56 -2.40 25.77
CA GLU A 37 -16.56 -3.04 26.61
C GLU A 37 -16.77 -4.51 26.21
N ASP A 38 -16.94 -4.78 24.92
CA ASP A 38 -16.99 -6.13 24.36
C ASP A 38 -15.75 -6.94 24.76
N LYS A 39 -14.55 -6.36 24.63
CA LYS A 39 -13.31 -7.00 25.06
C LYS A 39 -13.32 -7.37 26.56
N ARG A 40 -13.80 -6.47 27.42
CA ARG A 40 -13.89 -6.72 28.88
C ARG A 40 -14.85 -7.87 29.20
N LYS A 41 -15.87 -8.07 28.37
CA LYS A 41 -16.83 -9.17 28.45
C LYS A 41 -16.36 -10.45 27.74
N GLY A 42 -15.08 -10.54 27.30
CA GLY A 42 -14.52 -11.69 26.60
C GLY A 42 -14.77 -11.71 25.09
N GLY A 43 -15.37 -10.66 24.52
CA GLY A 43 -15.62 -10.52 23.10
C GLY A 43 -14.35 -10.28 22.28
N LYS A 44 -14.49 -10.31 20.97
CA LYS A 44 -13.36 -10.32 20.01
C LYS A 44 -13.36 -9.13 19.05
N LEU A 45 -14.25 -8.13 19.18
CA LEU A 45 -14.35 -6.99 18.28
C LEU A 45 -13.03 -6.19 18.17
N TYR A 46 -12.25 -6.10 19.26
CA TYR A 46 -10.93 -5.43 19.23
C TYR A 46 -9.94 -6.02 18.23
N LYS A 47 -10.11 -7.29 17.83
CA LYS A 47 -9.26 -7.95 16.82
C LYS A 47 -9.47 -7.39 15.42
N LEU A 48 -10.60 -6.74 15.17
CA LEU A 48 -10.92 -6.08 13.91
C LEU A 48 -10.21 -4.72 13.76
N LEU A 49 -9.71 -4.16 14.87
CA LEU A 49 -8.94 -2.93 14.83
C LEU A 49 -7.54 -3.14 14.24
N ARG A 50 -7.05 -2.14 13.50
CA ARG A 50 -5.70 -2.13 12.91
C ARG A 50 -4.59 -2.38 13.93
N SER A 51 -4.71 -1.81 15.13
CA SER A 51 -3.71 -1.90 16.18
C SER A 51 -4.17 -2.84 17.27
N GLN A 52 -3.71 -4.10 17.19
CA GLN A 52 -3.97 -5.13 18.22
C GLN A 52 -2.97 -5.10 19.37
N LYS A 53 -2.26 -4.01 19.54
CA LYS A 53 -1.15 -3.77 20.48
C LYS A 53 0.17 -4.33 20.15
N THR A 54 1.21 -3.49 20.26
CA THR A 54 2.50 -4.03 20.33
C THR A 54 3.64 -3.18 20.73
N TYR A 55 4.66 -3.84 21.18
CA TYR A 55 6.00 -3.36 21.46
C TYR A 55 6.67 -2.70 20.24
N ARG A 56 7.26 -1.50 20.42
CA ARG A 56 8.23 -0.92 19.51
C ARG A 56 9.59 -1.60 19.74
N LYS A 57 10.06 -2.40 18.79
CA LYS A 57 11.47 -2.80 18.75
C LYS A 57 12.31 -1.62 18.25
N ARG A 58 13.35 -1.25 19.01
CA ARG A 58 14.43 -0.38 18.51
C ARG A 58 15.24 -1.17 17.49
N TYR A 59 15.41 -0.62 16.29
CA TYR A 59 16.30 -1.18 15.27
C TYR A 59 17.72 -0.72 15.57
N GLY A 60 18.65 -1.70 15.75
CA GLY A 60 20.08 -1.43 15.80
C GLY A 60 20.63 -1.14 14.39
N SER A 61 21.61 -0.26 14.31
CA SER A 61 22.33 0.09 13.09
C SER A 61 23.24 -1.06 12.65
N GLY A 62 22.80 -1.86 11.70
CA GLY A 62 23.66 -2.83 11.03
C GLY A 62 24.17 -2.28 9.70
N GLN A 63 25.47 -2.08 9.57
CA GLN A 63 26.11 -1.79 8.28
C GLN A 63 25.83 -2.94 7.31
N GLN A 64 25.01 -2.71 6.30
CA GLN A 64 24.82 -3.68 5.23
C GLN A 64 25.73 -3.37 4.05
N ARG A 65 26.72 -4.23 3.82
CA ARG A 65 27.49 -4.30 2.56
C ARG A 65 26.56 -4.85 1.45
N ARG A 66 25.67 -4.02 0.94
CA ARG A 66 24.84 -4.33 -0.23
C ARG A 66 25.56 -3.85 -1.48
N GLY A 67 25.80 -4.77 -2.45
CA GLY A 67 26.34 -4.36 -3.76
C GLY A 67 25.41 -3.34 -4.41
N MET A 68 26.00 -2.37 -5.13
CA MET A 68 25.27 -1.30 -5.79
C MET A 68 24.46 -1.84 -6.98
N ILE A 69 23.24 -1.34 -7.16
CA ILE A 69 22.44 -1.53 -8.40
C ILE A 69 23.06 -0.62 -9.46
N LYS A 70 23.38 -1.18 -10.62
CA LYS A 70 23.94 -0.43 -11.76
C LYS A 70 22.88 0.50 -12.35
N ASN A 71 23.31 1.62 -12.92
CA ASN A 71 22.48 2.56 -13.70
C ASN A 71 21.20 3.06 -12.97
N ARG A 72 21.24 3.10 -11.64
CA ARG A 72 20.11 3.61 -10.86
C ARG A 72 20.01 5.13 -10.97
N THR A 73 18.80 5.65 -11.17
CA THR A 73 18.50 7.08 -11.08
C THR A 73 18.13 7.43 -9.64
N SER A 74 18.75 8.48 -9.08
CA SER A 74 18.45 8.94 -7.72
C SER A 74 17.06 9.52 -7.62
N ILE A 75 16.47 9.46 -6.43
CA ILE A 75 15.23 10.20 -6.12
C ILE A 75 15.39 11.69 -6.26
N ASP A 76 16.62 12.23 -6.19
CA ASP A 76 16.92 13.64 -6.38
C ASP A 76 16.64 14.11 -7.81
N ASP A 77 16.76 13.21 -8.79
CA ASP A 77 16.47 13.47 -10.20
C ASP A 77 14.98 13.33 -10.52
N ARG A 78 14.16 12.98 -9.52
CA ARG A 78 12.71 12.77 -9.70
C ARG A 78 12.00 14.12 -9.88
N PRO A 79 11.10 14.26 -10.89
CA PRO A 79 10.36 15.49 -11.12
C PRO A 79 9.58 15.96 -9.88
N ALA A 80 9.65 17.26 -9.57
CA ALA A 80 9.00 17.84 -8.39
C ALA A 80 7.48 17.61 -8.31
N ILE A 81 6.81 17.43 -9.46
CA ILE A 81 5.38 17.12 -9.53
C ILE A 81 5.02 15.83 -8.76
N VAL A 82 5.95 14.87 -8.67
CA VAL A 82 5.74 13.62 -7.94
C VAL A 82 5.59 13.88 -6.44
N ASP A 83 6.33 14.85 -5.89
CA ASP A 83 6.28 15.22 -4.48
C ASP A 83 5.07 16.09 -4.14
N GLN A 84 4.55 16.83 -5.10
CA GLN A 84 3.30 17.57 -4.97
C GLN A 84 2.08 16.66 -4.81
N LYS A 85 2.15 15.41 -5.25
CA LYS A 85 1.07 14.41 -5.17
C LYS A 85 -0.24 14.90 -5.78
N ILE A 86 -0.18 15.50 -6.96
CA ILE A 86 -1.32 16.08 -7.66
C ILE A 86 -1.77 15.27 -8.87
N ARG A 87 -0.94 14.33 -9.37
CA ARG A 87 -1.30 13.48 -10.50
C ARG A 87 -1.27 11.99 -10.10
N ILE A 88 -2.22 11.23 -10.63
CA ILE A 88 -2.27 9.77 -10.51
C ILE A 88 -1.21 9.16 -11.44
N GLY A 89 -0.62 8.04 -11.02
CA GLY A 89 0.35 7.28 -11.82
C GLY A 89 1.79 7.43 -11.37
N ASP A 90 2.03 8.17 -10.27
CA ASP A 90 3.32 8.15 -9.58
C ASP A 90 3.26 7.07 -8.48
N ILE A 91 3.99 5.98 -8.69
CA ILE A 91 3.88 4.74 -7.93
C ILE A 91 5.03 4.58 -6.93
N GLU A 92 4.75 4.14 -5.71
CA GLU A 92 5.76 3.62 -4.79
C GLU A 92 5.74 2.08 -4.79
N GLY A 93 6.91 1.47 -5.01
CA GLY A 93 7.07 0.02 -5.05
C GLY A 93 7.82 -0.53 -3.84
N ASP A 94 7.37 -1.68 -3.31
CA ASP A 94 8.02 -2.40 -2.21
C ASP A 94 7.78 -3.90 -2.30
N THR A 95 8.50 -4.66 -1.48
CA THR A 95 8.30 -6.10 -1.34
C THR A 95 8.06 -6.48 0.12
N VAL A 96 7.01 -7.24 0.36
CA VAL A 96 6.70 -7.79 1.69
C VAL A 96 7.09 -9.25 1.74
N ILE A 97 8.00 -9.58 2.68
CA ILE A 97 8.53 -10.95 2.81
C ILE A 97 7.71 -11.73 3.83
N GLY A 98 7.42 -12.99 3.51
CA GLY A 98 6.77 -13.94 4.39
C GLY A 98 7.69 -14.49 5.50
N LYS A 99 7.12 -15.26 6.42
CA LYS A 99 7.87 -15.95 7.49
C LYS A 99 9.01 -16.80 6.87
N ASN A 100 10.19 -16.73 7.49
CA ASN A 100 11.39 -17.49 7.07
C ASN A 100 11.71 -17.31 5.56
N GLN A 101 11.48 -16.11 5.03
CA GLN A 101 11.66 -15.76 3.61
C GLN A 101 10.79 -16.59 2.63
N GLN A 102 9.70 -17.18 3.12
CA GLN A 102 8.82 -18.02 2.33
C GLN A 102 7.73 -17.21 1.63
N GLY A 103 7.96 -16.96 0.35
CA GLY A 103 7.11 -16.16 -0.51
C GLY A 103 7.30 -14.66 -0.31
N VAL A 104 7.02 -13.94 -1.35
CA VAL A 104 7.14 -12.47 -1.42
C VAL A 104 5.86 -11.92 -2.05
N ILE A 105 5.36 -10.84 -1.52
CA ILE A 105 4.31 -10.02 -2.14
C ILE A 105 4.97 -8.75 -2.65
N ILE A 106 4.78 -8.44 -3.92
CA ILE A 106 5.12 -7.17 -4.53
C ILE A 106 3.94 -6.24 -4.28
N THR A 107 4.18 -5.06 -3.76
CA THR A 107 3.17 -4.02 -3.54
C THR A 107 3.55 -2.77 -4.30
N LEU A 108 2.61 -2.21 -5.04
CA LEU A 108 2.75 -0.97 -5.81
C LEU A 108 1.60 -0.06 -5.40
N VAL A 109 1.90 1.15 -4.97
CA VAL A 109 0.91 2.07 -4.41
C VAL A 109 0.97 3.41 -5.11
N ASP A 110 -0.14 3.87 -5.65
CA ASP A 110 -0.26 5.20 -6.23
C ASP A 110 -0.18 6.29 -5.14
N ARG A 111 0.63 7.30 -5.37
CA ARG A 111 0.95 8.33 -4.37
C ARG A 111 -0.21 9.28 -4.07
N VAL A 112 -1.12 9.47 -5.00
CA VAL A 112 -2.30 10.34 -4.86
C VAL A 112 -3.47 9.56 -4.31
N SER A 113 -3.95 8.57 -5.07
CA SER A 113 -5.16 7.82 -4.75
C SER A 113 -5.00 6.79 -3.63
N ARG A 114 -3.76 6.41 -3.29
CA ARG A 114 -3.47 5.29 -2.38
C ARG A 114 -3.91 3.93 -2.95
N PHE A 115 -4.27 3.89 -4.23
CA PHE A 115 -4.65 2.65 -4.88
C PHE A 115 -3.47 1.67 -4.87
N THR A 116 -3.75 0.45 -4.46
CA THR A 116 -2.73 -0.57 -4.23
C THR A 116 -2.90 -1.70 -5.24
N PHE A 117 -1.83 -2.00 -5.95
CA PHE A 117 -1.69 -3.21 -6.74
C PHE A 117 -0.79 -4.18 -5.97
N ALA A 118 -1.08 -5.46 -6.03
CA ALA A 118 -0.18 -6.46 -5.48
C ALA A 118 -0.26 -7.79 -6.22
N THR A 119 0.84 -8.53 -6.22
CA THR A 119 0.90 -9.91 -6.69
C THR A 119 1.95 -10.69 -5.92
N LYS A 120 1.87 -12.01 -6.02
CA LYS A 120 2.86 -12.90 -5.41
C LYS A 120 4.06 -13.07 -6.33
N ALA A 121 5.25 -13.08 -5.74
CA ALA A 121 6.45 -13.58 -6.41
C ALA A 121 6.93 -14.86 -5.72
N LYS A 122 7.45 -15.81 -6.52
CA LYS A 122 8.00 -17.06 -5.96
C LYS A 122 9.15 -16.80 -4.98
N SER A 123 9.93 -15.76 -5.26
CA SER A 123 11.10 -15.36 -4.46
C SER A 123 11.46 -13.90 -4.70
N LYS A 124 12.44 -13.38 -3.96
CA LYS A 124 13.04 -12.04 -4.16
C LYS A 124 14.01 -11.93 -5.36
N HIS A 125 14.01 -12.87 -6.28
CA HIS A 125 14.85 -12.75 -7.47
C HIS A 125 14.40 -11.57 -8.33
N ALA A 126 15.35 -10.69 -8.66
CA ALA A 126 15.10 -9.43 -9.33
C ALA A 126 14.31 -9.58 -10.65
N LYS A 127 14.60 -10.60 -11.46
CA LYS A 127 13.85 -10.86 -12.70
C LYS A 127 12.37 -11.18 -12.43
N GLY A 128 12.08 -11.97 -11.39
CA GLY A 128 10.70 -12.31 -11.00
C GLY A 128 9.94 -11.10 -10.46
N VAL A 129 10.63 -10.25 -9.69
CA VAL A 129 10.03 -8.98 -9.18
C VAL A 129 9.76 -8.02 -10.33
N ALA A 130 10.70 -7.83 -11.25
CA ALA A 130 10.50 -6.99 -12.43
C ALA A 130 9.30 -7.46 -13.27
N GLN A 131 9.20 -8.77 -13.54
CA GLN A 131 8.07 -9.32 -14.29
C GLN A 131 6.74 -9.12 -13.55
N GLY A 132 6.72 -9.28 -12.23
CA GLY A 132 5.53 -9.01 -11.40
C GLY A 132 5.08 -7.55 -11.49
N ILE A 133 6.01 -6.59 -11.41
CA ILE A 133 5.73 -5.16 -11.58
C ILE A 133 5.15 -4.88 -12.97
N ILE A 134 5.79 -5.41 -14.02
CA ILE A 134 5.33 -5.25 -15.41
C ILE A 134 3.91 -5.79 -15.56
N ASN A 135 3.63 -7.00 -15.11
CA ASN A 135 2.32 -7.62 -15.27
C ASN A 135 1.22 -6.84 -14.52
N LEU A 136 1.52 -6.29 -13.34
CA LEU A 136 0.57 -5.49 -12.57
C LEU A 136 0.25 -4.16 -13.24
N LEU A 137 1.25 -3.46 -13.79
CA LEU A 137 1.07 -2.10 -14.29
C LEU A 137 0.79 -2.05 -15.80
N LYS A 138 1.08 -3.10 -16.57
CA LYS A 138 0.84 -3.12 -18.03
C LYS A 138 -0.59 -2.75 -18.42
N PRO A 139 -1.66 -3.23 -17.75
CA PRO A 139 -3.03 -2.81 -18.03
C PRO A 139 -3.30 -1.33 -17.76
N HIS A 140 -2.47 -0.70 -16.93
CA HIS A 140 -2.59 0.70 -16.49
C HIS A 140 -1.45 1.58 -17.03
N GLN A 141 -0.66 1.09 -17.99
CA GLN A 141 0.54 1.76 -18.50
C GLN A 141 0.28 3.20 -18.90
N HIS A 142 -0.87 3.47 -19.55
CA HIS A 142 -1.26 4.81 -20.01
C HIS A 142 -1.43 5.83 -18.87
N ARG A 143 -1.50 5.39 -17.63
CA ARG A 143 -1.62 6.24 -16.44
C ARG A 143 -0.36 6.23 -15.58
N CYS A 144 0.62 5.37 -15.86
CA CYS A 144 1.84 5.29 -15.06
C CYS A 144 2.88 6.28 -15.58
N HIS A 145 3.45 7.07 -14.67
CA HIS A 145 4.46 8.08 -14.99
C HIS A 145 5.80 7.72 -14.36
N THR A 146 5.83 7.44 -13.07
CA THR A 146 7.06 7.13 -12.35
C THR A 146 6.87 5.97 -11.38
N ILE A 147 7.96 5.26 -11.09
CA ILE A 147 8.01 4.24 -10.04
C ILE A 147 9.17 4.59 -9.11
N THR A 148 8.91 4.72 -7.81
CA THR A 148 9.94 4.93 -6.79
C THR A 148 10.08 3.67 -5.94
N VAL A 149 11.31 3.15 -5.84
CA VAL A 149 11.64 1.92 -5.09
C VAL A 149 12.79 2.16 -4.11
N ASP A 150 13.07 1.20 -3.22
CA ASP A 150 14.27 1.23 -2.39
C ASP A 150 15.50 0.67 -3.13
N ASN A 151 16.65 0.70 -2.43
CA ASN A 151 17.89 0.14 -2.94
C ASN A 151 17.99 -1.39 -2.73
N GLY A 152 16.86 -2.10 -2.68
CA GLY A 152 16.83 -3.55 -2.61
C GLY A 152 17.31 -4.21 -3.91
N LYS A 153 18.15 -5.25 -3.79
CA LYS A 153 18.65 -5.98 -4.98
C LYS A 153 17.53 -6.61 -5.82
N GLU A 154 16.36 -6.77 -5.27
CA GLU A 154 15.15 -7.22 -5.96
C GLU A 154 14.69 -6.28 -7.07
N PHE A 155 15.13 -5.01 -7.05
CA PHE A 155 14.84 -4.02 -8.08
C PHE A 155 15.97 -3.84 -9.10
N ALA A 156 16.97 -4.74 -9.13
CA ALA A 156 18.10 -4.62 -10.04
C ALA A 156 17.73 -4.70 -11.54
N PHE A 157 16.55 -5.21 -11.90
CA PHE A 157 16.03 -5.20 -13.28
C PHE A 157 15.10 -4.02 -13.56
N HIS A 158 15.30 -2.89 -12.89
CA HIS A 158 14.52 -1.67 -13.08
C HIS A 158 14.55 -1.13 -14.51
N GLU A 159 15.67 -1.27 -15.24
CA GLU A 159 15.78 -0.87 -16.65
C GLU A 159 14.80 -1.66 -17.54
N LEU A 160 14.60 -2.96 -17.25
CA LEU A 160 13.60 -3.76 -17.94
C LEU A 160 12.18 -3.25 -17.67
N VAL A 161 11.88 -2.90 -16.41
CA VAL A 161 10.60 -2.32 -15.99
C VAL A 161 10.37 -0.99 -16.71
N ALA A 162 11.36 -0.08 -16.66
CA ALA A 162 11.31 1.22 -17.33
C ALA A 162 11.03 1.08 -18.83
N LYS A 163 11.75 0.20 -19.51
CA LYS A 163 11.58 -0.05 -20.96
C LYS A 163 10.20 -0.62 -21.30
N GLN A 164 9.73 -1.62 -20.54
CA GLN A 164 8.48 -2.33 -20.85
C GLN A 164 7.23 -1.50 -20.53
N LEU A 165 7.30 -0.65 -19.53
CA LEU A 165 6.20 0.21 -19.11
C LEU A 165 6.30 1.64 -19.65
N GLN A 166 7.46 2.02 -20.21
CA GLN A 166 7.76 3.39 -20.64
C GLN A 166 7.59 4.40 -19.50
N VAL A 167 8.17 4.07 -18.33
CA VAL A 167 8.13 4.88 -17.11
C VAL A 167 9.53 5.08 -16.56
N ASP A 168 9.73 6.16 -15.84
CA ASP A 168 10.99 6.39 -15.12
C ASP A 168 10.99 5.68 -13.77
N VAL A 169 12.13 5.07 -13.40
CA VAL A 169 12.30 4.37 -12.12
C VAL A 169 13.35 5.08 -11.28
N TYR A 170 12.94 5.53 -10.09
CA TYR A 170 13.79 6.26 -9.15
C TYR A 170 14.06 5.44 -7.89
N PHE A 171 15.23 5.64 -7.31
CA PHE A 171 15.67 4.96 -6.10
C PHE A 171 15.75 5.93 -4.93
N ALA A 172 15.04 5.62 -3.84
CA ALA A 172 15.11 6.36 -2.60
C ALA A 172 16.51 6.30 -1.98
N HIS A 173 16.86 7.27 -1.14
CA HIS A 173 18.13 7.24 -0.43
C HIS A 173 18.23 6.04 0.53
N PRO A 174 19.42 5.48 0.70
CA PRO A 174 19.64 4.47 1.73
C PRO A 174 19.26 5.01 3.12
N TYR A 175 18.53 4.21 3.88
CA TYR A 175 18.05 4.55 5.24
C TYR A 175 17.01 5.67 5.34
N HIS A 176 16.53 6.25 4.26
CA HIS A 176 15.50 7.28 4.22
C HIS A 176 14.11 6.66 4.02
N SER A 177 13.65 5.86 4.99
CA SER A 177 12.34 5.18 4.90
C SER A 177 11.15 6.14 4.78
N TRP A 178 11.29 7.38 5.25
CA TRP A 178 10.25 8.42 5.16
C TRP A 178 9.96 8.88 3.73
N GLU A 179 10.92 8.74 2.80
CA GLU A 179 10.72 9.04 1.37
C GLU A 179 9.70 8.09 0.73
N ARG A 180 9.42 6.95 1.37
CA ARG A 180 8.46 5.91 0.97
C ARG A 180 7.49 5.54 2.10
N GLY A 181 7.11 6.53 2.90
CA GLY A 181 6.20 6.33 4.03
C GLY A 181 4.83 5.75 3.65
N LEU A 182 4.46 5.87 2.37
CA LEU A 182 3.23 5.31 1.85
C LEU A 182 3.26 3.78 1.82
N ASN A 183 4.36 3.20 1.36
CA ASN A 183 4.55 1.75 1.37
C ASN A 183 4.54 1.19 2.79
N GLU A 184 5.20 1.85 3.75
CA GLU A 184 5.19 1.43 5.15
C GLU A 184 3.75 1.38 5.69
N ASN A 185 2.97 2.43 5.43
CA ASN A 185 1.56 2.47 5.83
C ASN A 185 0.74 1.37 5.17
N THR A 186 0.88 1.18 3.85
CA THR A 186 0.12 0.18 3.08
C THR A 186 0.50 -1.24 3.50
N ASN A 187 1.79 -1.50 3.69
CA ASN A 187 2.25 -2.79 4.20
C ASN A 187 1.73 -3.05 5.62
N GLY A 188 1.62 -2.00 6.46
CA GLY A 188 0.98 -2.08 7.76
C GLY A 188 -0.51 -2.45 7.70
N LEU A 189 -1.23 -1.94 6.69
CA LEU A 189 -2.63 -2.30 6.44
C LEU A 189 -2.75 -3.73 5.89
N LEU A 190 -1.88 -4.12 4.98
CA LEU A 190 -1.83 -5.48 4.45
C LEU A 190 -1.59 -6.52 5.55
N ARG A 191 -0.83 -6.15 6.59
CA ARG A 191 -0.59 -6.99 7.77
C ARG A 191 -1.83 -7.21 8.64
N GLN A 192 -2.91 -6.49 8.42
CA GLN A 192 -4.20 -6.76 9.05
C GLN A 192 -4.83 -8.04 8.49
N TYR A 193 -4.63 -8.31 7.19
CA TYR A 193 -5.09 -9.52 6.50
C TYR A 193 -4.07 -10.66 6.60
N PHE A 194 -2.79 -10.31 6.52
CA PHE A 194 -1.67 -11.25 6.58
C PHE A 194 -0.71 -10.85 7.72
N PRO A 195 -0.98 -11.27 8.96
CA PRO A 195 -0.17 -10.91 10.12
C PRO A 195 1.32 -11.23 9.94
N LYS A 196 2.17 -10.60 10.75
CA LYS A 196 3.60 -10.96 10.80
C LYS A 196 3.73 -12.47 11.07
N LYS A 197 4.70 -13.12 10.42
CA LYS A 197 4.92 -14.57 10.42
C LYS A 197 3.98 -15.38 9.51
N THR A 198 3.12 -14.78 8.70
CA THR A 198 2.38 -15.49 7.64
C THR A 198 3.36 -16.07 6.61
N ASN A 199 3.16 -17.32 6.23
CA ASN A 199 3.88 -17.96 5.14
C ASN A 199 3.18 -17.63 3.82
N PHE A 200 3.75 -16.75 3.01
CA PHE A 200 3.13 -16.31 1.75
C PHE A 200 3.13 -17.37 0.63
N LYS A 201 3.89 -18.45 0.76
CA LYS A 201 3.73 -19.58 -0.17
C LYS A 201 2.36 -20.23 -0.04
N LYS A 202 1.79 -20.26 1.18
CA LYS A 202 0.48 -20.86 1.45
C LYS A 202 -0.70 -19.93 1.12
N VAL A 203 -0.47 -18.62 1.03
CA VAL A 203 -1.50 -17.65 0.62
C VAL A 203 -1.75 -17.83 -0.87
N THR A 204 -2.99 -17.99 -1.28
CA THR A 204 -3.39 -18.06 -2.69
C THR A 204 -3.39 -16.66 -3.32
N GLU A 205 -3.35 -16.59 -4.65
CA GLU A 205 -3.49 -15.29 -5.34
C GLU A 205 -4.90 -14.71 -5.09
N GLN A 206 -5.92 -15.55 -5.02
CA GLN A 206 -7.30 -15.15 -4.73
C GLN A 206 -7.42 -14.49 -3.36
N GLU A 207 -6.83 -15.07 -2.31
CA GLU A 207 -6.82 -14.47 -0.97
C GLU A 207 -6.08 -13.13 -0.96
N LEU A 208 -4.97 -13.02 -1.71
CA LEU A 208 -4.27 -11.76 -1.86
C LEU A 208 -5.14 -10.71 -2.54
N GLN A 209 -5.75 -11.05 -3.67
CA GLN A 209 -6.60 -10.11 -4.42
C GLN A 209 -7.84 -9.69 -3.62
N ALA A 210 -8.44 -10.59 -2.83
CA ALA A 210 -9.53 -10.24 -1.91
C ALA A 210 -9.07 -9.21 -0.86
N ALA A 211 -7.89 -9.37 -0.27
CA ALA A 211 -7.34 -8.40 0.66
C ALA A 211 -7.05 -7.03 -0.02
N ILE A 212 -6.51 -7.05 -1.22
CA ILE A 212 -6.26 -5.82 -2.01
C ILE A 212 -7.56 -5.13 -2.38
N PHE A 213 -8.58 -5.88 -2.77
CA PHE A 213 -9.92 -5.34 -3.01
C PHE A 213 -10.44 -4.60 -1.77
N MET A 214 -10.41 -5.23 -0.61
CA MET A 214 -10.82 -4.60 0.65
C MET A 214 -10.01 -3.35 0.98
N LEU A 215 -8.69 -3.35 0.74
CA LEU A 215 -7.84 -2.18 0.95
C LEU A 215 -8.19 -1.01 0.02
N ASN A 216 -8.51 -1.30 -1.23
CA ASN A 216 -8.84 -0.29 -2.24
C ASN A 216 -10.26 0.27 -2.09
N HIS A 217 -11.17 -0.47 -1.44
CA HIS A 217 -12.54 -0.02 -1.12
C HIS A 217 -12.68 0.50 0.32
N ARG A 218 -11.58 0.59 1.06
CA ARG A 218 -11.58 1.15 2.41
C ARG A 218 -11.44 2.67 2.35
N PRO A 219 -12.38 3.45 2.92
CA PRO A 219 -12.29 4.90 3.00
C PRO A 219 -11.01 5.36 3.69
N ARG A 220 -10.41 6.44 3.21
CA ARG A 220 -9.18 7.03 3.79
C ARG A 220 -9.40 8.46 4.23
N LYS A 221 -9.05 8.79 5.47
CA LYS A 221 -9.12 10.15 5.98
C LYS A 221 -8.36 11.14 5.09
N CYS A 222 -7.15 10.75 4.63
CA CYS A 222 -6.32 11.57 3.75
C CYS A 222 -6.92 11.81 2.34
N LEU A 223 -8.00 11.10 1.98
CA LEU A 223 -8.76 11.25 0.74
C LEU A 223 -10.15 11.88 1.01
N GLY A 224 -10.34 12.54 2.13
CA GLY A 224 -11.67 13.03 2.52
C GLY A 224 -12.70 11.91 2.67
N TYR A 225 -12.26 10.77 3.20
CA TYR A 225 -13.04 9.53 3.36
C TYR A 225 -13.56 8.89 2.07
N LYS A 226 -13.05 9.31 0.92
CA LYS A 226 -13.18 8.55 -0.33
C LYS A 226 -12.30 7.30 -0.26
N THR A 227 -12.66 6.30 -1.05
CA THR A 227 -11.84 5.10 -1.19
C THR A 227 -10.72 5.29 -2.22
N PRO A 228 -9.60 4.58 -2.11
CA PRO A 228 -8.57 4.54 -3.16
C PRO A 228 -9.14 4.24 -4.55
N PHE A 229 -10.10 3.31 -4.64
CA PHE A 229 -10.76 2.95 -5.88
C PHE A 229 -11.52 4.14 -6.50
N GLU A 230 -12.33 4.86 -5.70
CA GLU A 230 -13.06 6.05 -6.17
C GLU A 230 -12.11 7.12 -6.70
N VAL A 231 -10.99 7.37 -6.00
CA VAL A 231 -10.05 8.41 -6.41
C VAL A 231 -9.28 7.98 -7.65
N PHE A 232 -8.79 6.75 -7.72
CA PHE A 232 -7.98 6.25 -8.83
C PHE A 232 -8.75 6.23 -10.16
N TYR A 233 -10.02 5.82 -10.13
CA TYR A 233 -10.82 5.70 -11.34
C TYR A 233 -11.61 6.96 -11.68
N LYS A 234 -12.09 7.75 -10.68
CA LYS A 234 -12.86 8.98 -10.95
C LYS A 234 -12.02 10.14 -11.48
N PHE A 235 -10.77 10.27 -11.06
CA PHE A 235 -9.86 11.30 -11.61
C PHE A 235 -9.55 11.13 -13.11
N GLY A 236 -9.85 9.96 -13.68
CA GLY A 236 -9.66 9.71 -15.12
C GLY A 236 -10.85 10.07 -16.01
N PHE A 237 -12.00 10.45 -15.44
CA PHE A 237 -13.20 10.81 -16.21
C PHE A 237 -13.49 12.31 -16.26
N SER A 238 -12.71 13.13 -15.56
CA SER A 238 -12.96 14.58 -15.45
C SER A 238 -12.29 15.42 -16.55
N SER A 239 -11.54 14.83 -17.48
CA SER A 239 -10.85 15.57 -18.55
C SER A 239 -11.43 15.37 -19.95
N ALA A 240 -12.62 14.77 -20.08
CA ALA A 240 -13.23 14.47 -21.38
C ALA A 240 -14.63 15.09 -21.58
N SER A 241 -14.98 16.15 -20.86
CA SER A 241 -16.22 16.89 -21.12
C SER A 241 -16.08 18.37 -20.76
N SER A 242 -15.39 19.08 -21.62
CA SER A 242 -15.59 20.50 -21.87
C SER A 242 -14.90 20.84 -23.22
N ASP A 243 -15.67 20.60 -24.28
CA ASP A 243 -15.73 21.41 -25.50
C ASP A 243 -17.12 21.20 -26.14
#